data_b8fd8791ab74e02c7d82b7df98a6d873
#
_entry.id   b8fd8791ab74e02c7d82b7df98a6d873
#
_cell.length_a   1.000
_cell.length_b   1.000
_cell.length_c   1.000
_cell.angle_alpha   90.00
_cell.angle_beta   90.00
_cell.angle_gamma   90.00
#
_symmetry.space_group_name_H-M   'P 1'
#
loop_
_entity.id
_entity.type
_entity.pdbx_description
1 polymer ?
#
loop_
_entity_poly.entity_id
_entity_poly.type
_entity_poly.pdbx_seq_one_letter_code
_entity_poly.pdbx_strand_id
1 'polypeptide(L)'
;MSLFRIKPELTRLDLKNPLHFLAVGFGSGLSPKAPGTMGTLVAIPLYLLVSGLPTHWFIALLAVGFVVGIRICQSATDAIGMPDHGAIVWDEVIGFGVTMIAAPGGWEWVVAGFALFRLFDVLKPWPISWFDRRIHGGLGIMLDDLIAGLFALFCMQLLAFWLG
;
A
#
# COMPACT_ATOMS: atom_id res chain seq x y z
N MET A 1 30.04 -13.22 3.07
CA MET A 1 29.07 -12.92 1.99
C MET A 1 27.77 -12.47 2.67
N SER A 2 27.60 -11.16 2.95
CA SER A 2 26.41 -10.64 3.66
C SER A 2 25.35 -10.27 2.63
N LEU A 3 24.42 -11.16 2.35
CA LEU A 3 23.33 -11.01 1.38
C LEU A 3 22.21 -10.05 1.83
N PHE A 4 22.23 -9.58 3.10
CA PHE A 4 21.21 -8.67 3.62
C PHE A 4 21.87 -7.58 4.48
N ARG A 5 22.39 -6.56 3.81
CA ARG A 5 22.79 -5.34 4.54
C ARG A 5 21.54 -4.50 4.77
N ILE A 6 20.91 -4.66 5.93
CA ILE A 6 19.85 -3.76 6.37
C ILE A 6 20.42 -2.35 6.39
N LYS A 7 19.73 -1.39 5.77
CA LYS A 7 20.16 0.00 5.78
C LYS A 7 20.22 0.52 7.21
N PRO A 8 21.26 1.29 7.60
CA PRO A 8 21.47 1.73 8.99
C PRO A 8 20.25 2.43 9.60
N GLU A 9 19.52 3.22 8.81
CA GLU A 9 18.33 3.93 9.26
C GLU A 9 17.20 2.99 9.68
N LEU A 10 17.11 1.80 9.08
CA LEU A 10 16.08 0.80 9.40
C LEU A 10 16.35 0.08 10.74
N THR A 11 17.57 0.16 11.28
CA THR A 11 17.89 -0.39 12.60
C THR A 11 17.20 0.37 13.75
N ARG A 12 16.67 1.56 13.46
CA ARG A 12 15.89 2.36 14.42
C ARG A 12 14.45 1.87 14.58
N LEU A 13 13.97 1.05 13.64
CA LEU A 13 12.65 0.44 13.75
C LEU A 13 12.68 -0.68 14.80
N ASP A 14 11.80 -0.58 15.78
CA ASP A 14 11.55 -1.68 16.71
C ASP A 14 10.43 -2.58 16.17
N LEU A 15 10.78 -3.74 15.64
CA LEU A 15 9.81 -4.68 15.10
C LEU A 15 8.94 -5.36 16.18
N LYS A 16 9.24 -5.16 17.46
CA LYS A 16 8.36 -5.55 18.57
C LYS A 16 7.22 -4.53 18.77
N ASN A 17 7.40 -3.30 18.28
CA ASN A 17 6.34 -2.31 18.24
C ASN A 17 5.36 -2.67 17.11
N PRO A 18 4.07 -2.93 17.42
CA PRO A 18 3.10 -3.33 16.41
C PRO A 18 2.91 -2.28 15.30
N LEU A 19 3.05 -0.99 15.61
CA LEU A 19 2.95 0.05 14.58
C LEU A 19 4.09 -0.05 13.57
N HIS A 20 5.33 -0.26 14.03
CA HIS A 20 6.48 -0.42 13.13
C HIS A 20 6.39 -1.72 12.32
N PHE A 21 5.94 -2.81 12.95
CA PHE A 21 5.78 -4.10 12.28
C PHE A 21 4.72 -4.04 11.17
N LEU A 22 3.60 -3.36 11.41
CA LEU A 22 2.57 -3.11 10.40
C LEU A 22 3.06 -2.14 9.33
N ALA A 23 3.76 -1.06 9.71
CA ALA A 23 4.29 -0.08 8.76
C ALA A 23 5.18 -0.72 7.70
N VAL A 24 6.02 -1.68 8.09
CA VAL A 24 6.88 -2.43 7.16
C VAL A 24 6.19 -3.65 6.55
N GLY A 25 4.87 -3.72 6.59
CA GLY A 25 4.08 -4.79 5.96
C GLY A 25 4.54 -6.17 6.40
N PHE A 26 4.57 -6.41 7.73
CA PHE A 26 5.04 -7.68 8.33
C PHE A 26 6.49 -8.04 7.96
N GLY A 27 7.32 -7.04 7.66
CA GLY A 27 8.71 -7.19 7.28
C GLY A 27 9.00 -7.15 5.77
N SER A 28 7.98 -7.15 4.91
CA SER A 28 8.15 -7.09 3.44
C SER A 28 8.84 -5.81 2.97
N GLY A 29 8.54 -4.68 3.62
CA GLY A 29 9.18 -3.40 3.37
C GLY A 29 10.67 -3.33 3.69
N LEU A 30 11.20 -4.29 4.46
CA LEU A 30 12.64 -4.40 4.73
C LEU A 30 13.39 -5.02 3.55
N SER A 31 12.72 -5.40 2.48
CA SER A 31 13.35 -5.92 1.27
C SER A 31 14.36 -4.92 0.70
N PRO A 32 15.59 -5.37 0.36
CA PRO A 32 16.60 -4.49 -0.22
C PRO A 32 16.26 -4.06 -1.66
N LYS A 33 15.36 -4.79 -2.32
CA LYS A 33 14.90 -4.52 -3.70
C LYS A 33 13.40 -4.35 -3.72
N ALA A 34 12.94 -3.26 -4.32
CA ALA A 34 11.53 -2.96 -4.57
C ALA A 34 10.61 -3.22 -3.35
N PRO A 35 10.87 -2.58 -2.19
CA PRO A 35 10.10 -2.85 -0.96
C PRO A 35 8.59 -2.60 -1.16
N GLY A 36 8.18 -1.56 -1.89
CA GLY A 36 6.78 -1.31 -2.20
C GLY A 36 6.13 -2.44 -3.01
N THR A 37 6.84 -3.02 -3.99
CA THR A 37 6.33 -4.21 -4.71
C THR A 37 6.14 -5.39 -3.75
N MET A 38 7.06 -5.57 -2.80
CA MET A 38 6.94 -6.61 -1.78
C MET A 38 5.76 -6.33 -0.82
N GLY A 39 5.53 -5.06 -0.46
CA GLY A 39 4.36 -4.61 0.30
C GLY A 39 3.04 -4.93 -0.42
N THR A 40 2.97 -4.60 -1.71
CA THR A 40 1.78 -4.92 -2.52
C THR A 40 1.58 -6.44 -2.68
N LEU A 41 2.65 -7.22 -2.79
CA LEU A 41 2.55 -8.70 -2.79
C LEU A 41 1.97 -9.24 -1.48
N VAL A 42 2.33 -8.66 -0.34
CA VAL A 42 1.74 -9.02 0.96
C VAL A 42 0.27 -8.58 1.06
N ALA A 43 -0.11 -7.51 0.37
CA ALA A 43 -1.50 -7.09 0.32
C ALA A 43 -2.42 -8.11 -0.36
N ILE A 44 -1.91 -8.94 -1.29
CA ILE A 44 -2.72 -9.96 -1.98
C ILE A 44 -3.33 -10.98 -1.02
N PRO A 45 -2.57 -11.71 -0.19
CA PRO A 45 -3.16 -12.66 0.76
C PRO A 45 -4.08 -11.96 1.77
N LEU A 46 -3.77 -10.73 2.20
CA LEU A 46 -4.65 -9.96 3.08
C LEU A 46 -5.99 -9.65 2.41
N TYR A 47 -5.95 -9.23 1.14
CA TYR A 47 -7.16 -9.04 0.33
C TYR A 47 -7.97 -10.34 0.21
N LEU A 48 -7.33 -11.45 -0.11
CA LEU A 48 -8.00 -12.73 -0.28
C LEU A 48 -8.72 -13.20 1.00
N LEU A 49 -8.17 -12.90 2.17
CA LEU A 49 -8.81 -13.21 3.46
C LEU A 49 -10.14 -12.45 3.66
N VAL A 50 -10.27 -11.26 3.08
CA VAL A 50 -11.43 -10.38 3.26
C VAL A 50 -12.28 -10.21 2.00
N SER A 51 -11.87 -10.80 0.87
CA SER A 51 -12.56 -10.67 -0.43
C SER A 51 -13.99 -11.22 -0.43
N GLY A 52 -14.33 -12.10 0.51
CA GLY A 52 -15.69 -12.62 0.71
C GLY A 52 -16.61 -11.66 1.48
N LEU A 53 -16.12 -10.53 1.97
CA LEU A 53 -16.97 -9.56 2.68
C LEU A 53 -17.90 -8.82 1.69
N PRO A 54 -19.11 -8.47 2.13
CA PRO A 54 -19.94 -7.51 1.39
C PRO A 54 -19.17 -6.20 1.15
N THR A 55 -19.31 -5.61 -0.03
CA THR A 55 -18.53 -4.45 -0.48
C THR A 55 -18.53 -3.29 0.52
N HIS A 56 -19.65 -3.01 1.16
CA HIS A 56 -19.74 -1.93 2.15
C HIS A 56 -18.89 -2.19 3.41
N TRP A 57 -18.79 -3.45 3.88
CA TRP A 57 -17.90 -3.83 4.99
C TRP A 57 -16.44 -3.81 4.57
N PHE A 58 -16.14 -4.20 3.35
CA PHE A 58 -14.79 -4.10 2.81
C PHE A 58 -14.33 -2.64 2.72
N ILE A 59 -15.19 -1.73 2.22
CA ILE A 59 -14.90 -0.28 2.20
C ILE A 59 -14.73 0.27 3.62
N ALA A 60 -15.59 -0.12 4.57
CA ALA A 60 -15.45 0.30 5.95
C ALA A 60 -14.10 -0.16 6.57
N LEU A 61 -13.67 -1.39 6.29
CA LEU A 61 -12.39 -1.92 6.72
C LEU A 61 -11.22 -1.11 6.13
N LEU A 62 -11.28 -0.78 4.85
CA LEU A 62 -10.26 0.05 4.18
C LEU A 62 -10.23 1.47 4.77
N ALA A 63 -11.38 2.06 5.06
CA ALA A 63 -11.45 3.39 5.69
C ALA A 63 -10.81 3.39 7.08
N VAL A 64 -11.09 2.38 7.90
CA VAL A 64 -10.44 2.19 9.21
C VAL A 64 -8.94 1.98 9.01
N GLY A 65 -8.54 1.10 8.10
CA GLY A 65 -7.14 0.83 7.77
C GLY A 65 -6.38 2.06 7.30
N PHE A 66 -7.04 2.96 6.56
CA PHE A 66 -6.48 4.24 6.13
C PHE A 66 -6.26 5.18 7.32
N VAL A 67 -7.28 5.40 8.15
CA VAL A 67 -7.19 6.31 9.31
C VAL A 67 -6.13 5.83 10.32
N VAL A 68 -6.14 4.54 10.63
CA VAL A 68 -5.13 3.93 11.50
C VAL A 68 -3.76 3.94 10.81
N GLY A 69 -3.72 3.75 9.50
CA GLY A 69 -2.53 3.78 8.66
C GLY A 69 -1.77 5.12 8.74
N ILE A 70 -2.46 6.24 8.88
CA ILE A 70 -1.82 7.54 9.10
C ILE A 70 -0.91 7.51 10.33
N ARG A 71 -1.39 6.92 11.44
CA ARG A 71 -0.60 6.78 12.67
C ARG A 71 0.51 5.74 12.54
N ILE A 72 0.25 4.64 11.85
CA ILE A 72 1.21 3.59 11.55
C ILE A 72 2.40 4.16 10.77
N CYS A 73 2.12 4.82 9.64
CA CYS A 73 3.15 5.41 8.78
C CYS A 73 3.88 6.55 9.47
N GLN A 74 3.18 7.41 10.23
CA GLN A 74 3.82 8.49 10.98
C GLN A 74 4.79 7.97 12.02
N SER A 75 4.39 6.95 12.80
CA SER A 75 5.26 6.35 13.82
C SER A 75 6.54 5.78 13.24
N ALA A 76 6.45 5.12 12.08
CA ALA A 76 7.63 4.59 11.39
C ALA A 76 8.51 5.70 10.81
N THR A 77 7.91 6.74 10.22
CA THR A 77 8.61 7.93 9.72
C THR A 77 9.42 8.61 10.82
N ASP A 78 8.81 8.81 11.99
CA ASP A 78 9.45 9.43 13.14
C ASP A 78 10.62 8.59 13.67
N ALA A 79 10.45 7.26 13.70
CA ALA A 79 11.52 6.36 14.15
C ALA A 79 12.70 6.30 13.16
N ILE A 80 12.43 6.23 11.85
CA ILE A 80 13.47 6.22 10.82
C ILE A 80 14.17 7.56 10.74
N GLY A 81 13.45 8.67 10.97
CA GLY A 81 13.95 10.04 10.87
C GLY A 81 14.12 10.51 9.41
N MET A 82 13.47 9.86 8.48
CA MET A 82 13.46 10.22 7.06
C MET A 82 12.01 10.25 6.55
N PRO A 83 11.57 11.33 5.91
CA PRO A 83 10.25 11.40 5.33
C PRO A 83 10.13 10.40 4.17
N ASP A 84 8.98 9.78 4.04
CA ASP A 84 8.60 8.91 2.91
C ASP A 84 9.66 7.84 2.57
N HIS A 85 10.09 7.10 3.61
CA HIS A 85 11.07 6.04 3.41
C HIS A 85 10.40 4.80 2.80
N GLY A 86 10.92 4.30 1.67
CA GLY A 86 10.35 3.20 0.92
C GLY A 86 10.23 1.84 1.64
N ALA A 87 10.63 1.73 2.92
CA ALA A 87 10.37 0.56 3.75
C ALA A 87 8.98 0.62 4.43
N ILE A 88 8.33 1.78 4.41
CA ILE A 88 6.96 1.95 4.86
C ILE A 88 6.09 1.51 3.68
N VAL A 89 5.28 0.47 3.87
CA VAL A 89 4.52 -0.21 2.82
C VAL A 89 3.07 -0.54 3.24
N TRP A 90 2.61 0.03 4.38
CA TRP A 90 1.22 -0.11 4.80
C TRP A 90 0.24 0.60 3.86
N ASP A 91 0.67 1.69 3.28
CA ASP A 91 -0.03 2.45 2.25
C ASP A 91 -0.32 1.61 1.01
N GLU A 92 0.65 0.81 0.53
CA GLU A 92 0.43 -0.12 -0.57
C GLU A 92 -0.63 -1.19 -0.23
N VAL A 93 -0.70 -1.63 1.02
CA VAL A 93 -1.74 -2.58 1.46
C VAL A 93 -3.13 -1.96 1.29
N ILE A 94 -3.30 -0.72 1.71
CA ILE A 94 -4.58 -0.01 1.61
C ILE A 94 -4.87 0.37 0.16
N GLY A 95 -3.88 0.91 -0.58
CA GLY A 95 -4.02 1.32 -1.97
C GLY A 95 -4.39 0.15 -2.89
N PHE A 96 -3.75 -1.00 -2.72
CA PHE A 96 -4.14 -2.23 -3.42
C PHE A 96 -5.55 -2.68 -3.03
N GLY A 97 -5.90 -2.64 -1.74
CA GLY A 97 -7.25 -2.93 -1.27
C GLY A 97 -8.31 -2.05 -1.95
N VAL A 98 -8.04 -0.75 -2.07
CA VAL A 98 -8.93 0.21 -2.78
C VAL A 98 -9.08 -0.18 -4.25
N THR A 99 -7.99 -0.56 -4.92
CA THR A 99 -8.00 -1.04 -6.31
C THR A 99 -8.95 -2.23 -6.50
N MET A 100 -9.03 -3.11 -5.50
CA MET A 100 -9.82 -4.34 -5.55
C MET A 100 -11.28 -4.18 -5.11
N ILE A 101 -11.76 -2.96 -4.83
CA ILE A 101 -13.17 -2.73 -4.48
C ILE A 101 -14.06 -3.18 -5.65
N ALA A 102 -15.01 -4.06 -5.35
CA ALA A 102 -15.94 -4.64 -6.34
C ALA A 102 -15.24 -5.27 -7.56
N ALA A 103 -14.02 -5.76 -7.40
CA ALA A 103 -13.34 -6.51 -8.45
C ALA A 103 -14.07 -7.84 -8.70
N PRO A 104 -14.18 -8.28 -9.96
CA PRO A 104 -14.70 -9.61 -10.27
C PRO A 104 -13.84 -10.70 -9.62
N GLY A 105 -14.41 -11.89 -9.42
CA GLY A 105 -13.67 -13.04 -8.91
C GLY A 105 -12.69 -13.59 -9.94
N GLY A 106 -11.57 -14.11 -9.46
CA GLY A 106 -10.55 -14.74 -10.31
C GLY A 106 -9.16 -14.16 -10.07
N TRP A 107 -8.14 -15.00 -10.24
CA TRP A 107 -6.74 -14.62 -10.02
C TRP A 107 -6.25 -13.61 -11.07
N GLU A 108 -6.81 -13.63 -12.26
CA GLU A 108 -6.54 -12.68 -13.34
C GLU A 108 -6.85 -11.25 -12.94
N TRP A 109 -7.91 -11.03 -12.17
CA TRP A 109 -8.28 -9.71 -11.65
C TRP A 109 -7.32 -9.26 -10.53
N VAL A 110 -6.83 -10.20 -9.73
CA VAL A 110 -5.80 -9.91 -8.73
C VAL A 110 -4.50 -9.45 -9.40
N VAL A 111 -4.09 -10.13 -10.47
CA VAL A 111 -2.89 -9.75 -11.26
C VAL A 111 -3.10 -8.41 -11.96
N ALA A 112 -4.26 -8.19 -12.58
CA ALA A 112 -4.58 -6.92 -13.22
C ALA A 112 -4.59 -5.77 -12.20
N GLY A 113 -5.22 -5.95 -11.04
CA GLY A 113 -5.25 -4.98 -9.96
C GLY A 113 -3.85 -4.66 -9.42
N PHE A 114 -3.02 -5.68 -9.22
CA PHE A 114 -1.62 -5.50 -8.84
C PHE A 114 -0.85 -4.66 -9.86
N ALA A 115 -0.96 -5.01 -11.14
CA ALA A 115 -0.25 -4.30 -12.21
C ALA A 115 -0.72 -2.84 -12.33
N LEU A 116 -2.03 -2.60 -12.31
CA LEU A 116 -2.59 -1.25 -12.41
C LEU A 116 -2.23 -0.39 -11.19
N PHE A 117 -2.38 -0.94 -9.98
CA PHE A 117 -2.01 -0.20 -8.78
C PHE A 117 -0.53 0.20 -8.81
N ARG A 118 0.37 -0.76 -9.08
CA ARG A 118 1.82 -0.46 -9.16
C ARG A 118 2.16 0.52 -10.28
N LEU A 119 1.43 0.48 -11.40
CA LEU A 119 1.61 1.43 -12.48
C LEU A 119 1.37 2.87 -12.00
N PHE A 120 0.21 3.13 -11.37
CA PHE A 120 -0.13 4.48 -10.91
C PHE A 120 0.71 4.94 -9.73
N ASP A 121 1.04 4.04 -8.80
CA ASP A 121 1.89 4.34 -7.65
C ASP A 121 3.33 4.69 -8.07
N VAL A 122 3.90 3.98 -9.04
CA VAL A 122 5.28 4.25 -9.51
C VAL A 122 5.34 5.47 -10.41
N LEU A 123 4.38 5.62 -11.35
CA LEU A 123 4.38 6.75 -12.31
C LEU A 123 3.92 8.06 -11.68
N LYS A 124 3.12 7.99 -10.62
CA LYS A 124 2.55 9.15 -9.91
C LYS A 124 2.04 10.24 -10.85
N PRO A 125 1.10 9.93 -11.79
CA PRO A 125 0.58 10.95 -12.69
C PRO A 125 -0.09 12.07 -11.90
N TRP A 126 -0.25 13.24 -12.53
CA TRP A 126 -1.05 14.28 -11.90
C TRP A 126 -2.51 13.78 -11.67
N PRO A 127 -3.15 13.98 -10.51
CA PRO A 127 -2.73 14.85 -9.40
C PRO A 127 -1.90 14.16 -8.30
N ILE A 128 -1.58 12.85 -8.39
CA ILE A 128 -0.82 12.11 -7.34
C ILE A 128 0.49 12.84 -7.02
N SER A 129 1.27 13.17 -8.04
CA SER A 129 2.54 13.88 -7.89
C SER A 129 2.41 15.28 -7.27
N TRP A 130 1.23 15.89 -7.34
CA TRP A 130 0.97 17.18 -6.71
C TRP A 130 0.73 17.03 -5.20
N PHE A 131 0.00 15.98 -4.78
CA PHE A 131 -0.23 15.66 -3.37
C PHE A 131 1.08 15.21 -2.70
N ASP A 132 1.83 14.32 -3.35
CA ASP A 132 3.14 13.81 -2.91
C ASP A 132 4.12 14.93 -2.53
N ARG A 133 4.14 16.02 -3.30
CA ARG A 133 5.03 17.16 -3.04
C ARG A 133 4.54 18.11 -1.95
N ARG A 134 3.26 18.09 -1.58
CA ARG A 134 2.66 19.07 -0.67
C ARG A 134 2.27 18.52 0.67
N ILE A 135 1.91 17.26 0.72
CA ILE A 135 1.46 16.61 1.95
C ILE A 135 2.52 15.58 2.35
N HIS A 136 3.06 15.73 3.55
CA HIS A 136 4.15 14.91 4.06
C HIS A 136 3.71 14.15 5.31
N GLY A 137 4.59 13.26 5.79
CA GLY A 137 4.31 12.43 6.97
C GLY A 137 3.32 11.31 6.68
N GLY A 138 2.77 10.73 7.73
CA GLY A 138 1.87 9.57 7.61
C GLY A 138 0.65 9.81 6.74
N LEU A 139 0.08 11.02 6.75
CA LEU A 139 -1.04 11.36 5.89
C LEU A 139 -0.62 11.42 4.42
N GLY A 140 0.53 12.03 4.10
CA GLY A 140 1.04 12.14 2.74
C GLY A 140 1.28 10.76 2.14
N ILE A 141 1.99 9.90 2.86
CA ILE A 141 2.27 8.51 2.49
C ILE A 141 0.95 7.78 2.15
N MET A 142 -0.03 7.83 3.05
CA MET A 142 -1.31 7.15 2.86
C MET A 142 -2.13 7.71 1.70
N LEU A 143 -2.05 9.03 1.45
CA LEU A 143 -2.87 9.72 0.45
C LEU A 143 -2.42 9.40 -0.98
N ASP A 144 -1.12 9.31 -1.22
CA ASP A 144 -0.56 8.99 -2.52
C ASP A 144 -1.09 7.67 -3.04
N ASP A 145 -1.03 6.64 -2.22
CA ASP A 145 -1.46 5.29 -2.58
C ASP A 145 -2.98 5.15 -2.61
N LEU A 146 -3.70 5.92 -1.78
CA LEU A 146 -5.15 6.02 -1.88
C LEU A 146 -5.57 6.52 -3.26
N ILE A 147 -4.93 7.59 -3.74
CA ILE A 147 -5.27 8.19 -5.04
C ILE A 147 -4.82 7.25 -6.17
N ALA A 148 -3.63 6.65 -6.07
CA ALA A 148 -3.17 5.63 -7.02
C ALA A 148 -4.15 4.45 -7.09
N GLY A 149 -4.63 3.98 -5.92
CA GLY A 149 -5.65 2.93 -5.82
C GLY A 149 -6.98 3.32 -6.45
N LEU A 150 -7.43 4.57 -6.30
CA LEU A 150 -8.66 5.07 -6.95
C LEU A 150 -8.53 5.12 -8.48
N PHE A 151 -7.38 5.54 -9.02
CA PHE A 151 -7.12 5.47 -10.47
C PHE A 151 -7.12 4.03 -10.98
N ALA A 152 -6.44 3.14 -10.25
CA ALA A 152 -6.42 1.74 -10.59
C ALA A 152 -7.81 1.10 -10.49
N LEU A 153 -8.60 1.43 -9.46
CA LEU A 153 -10.01 1.01 -9.32
C LEU A 153 -10.84 1.44 -10.53
N PHE A 154 -10.73 2.70 -10.95
CA PHE A 154 -11.44 3.18 -12.14
C PHE A 154 -11.10 2.35 -13.38
N CYS A 155 -9.82 2.09 -13.62
CA CYS A 155 -9.38 1.23 -14.72
C CYS A 155 -9.88 -0.21 -14.57
N MET A 156 -9.86 -0.76 -13.36
CA MET A 156 -10.40 -2.10 -13.07
C MET A 156 -11.89 -2.21 -13.41
N GLN A 157 -12.69 -1.22 -13.00
CA GLN A 157 -14.12 -1.22 -13.28
C GLN A 157 -14.42 -1.06 -14.79
N LEU A 158 -13.62 -0.26 -15.51
CA LEU A 158 -13.72 -0.19 -16.96
C LEU A 158 -13.40 -1.53 -17.63
N LEU A 159 -12.32 -2.19 -17.21
CA LEU A 159 -11.99 -3.53 -17.72
C LEU A 159 -13.09 -4.55 -17.41
N ALA A 160 -13.64 -4.53 -16.20
CA ALA A 160 -14.73 -5.41 -15.81
C ALA A 160 -15.99 -5.18 -16.66
N PHE A 161 -16.29 -3.93 -16.97
CA PHE A 161 -17.42 -3.57 -17.83
C PHE A 161 -17.25 -4.07 -19.29
N TRP A 162 -16.03 -4.06 -19.82
CA TRP A 162 -15.76 -4.45 -21.20
C TRP A 162 -15.54 -5.96 -21.39
N LEU A 163 -15.07 -6.65 -20.35
CA LEU A 163 -14.72 -8.08 -20.40
C LEU A 163 -15.77 -8.99 -19.76
N GLY A 164 -16.65 -8.45 -18.95
CA GLY A 164 -17.76 -9.15 -18.27
C GLY A 164 -19.04 -8.97 -19.02
#